data_86d3f6123881efe62d9ff2725b6665fd
#
_entry.id   86d3f6123881efe62d9ff2725b6665fd
#
_cell.length_a   1.000
_cell.length_b   1.000
_cell.length_c   1.000
_cell.angle_alpha   90.00
_cell.angle_beta   90.00
_cell.angle_gamma   90.00
#
_symmetry.space_group_name_H-M   'P 1'
#
loop_
_entity.id
_entity.type
_entity.pdbx_description
1 polymer ?
#
loop_
_entity_poly.entity_id
_entity_poly.type
_entity_poly.pdbx_seq_one_letter_code
_entity_poly.pdbx_strand_id
1 'polypeptide(L)'
;GSVFSAREQIPFFKDKYKVIVVENRGQGKTNNNIDSLTYDMMADDINSLLEQLNIDSAYVFGQSDGAIIGLIMAFRYPRKVKMLAAMAPNTRPDSAVFYPEAEIGQDRNIALTLDSIKMGNLKAVNKLKLLRLMQYHPHITKEQLSTIKAPVLVMSGDRDVIRLSHIIEIFRAIPKSQLCVMPGSTHGALRQNAAVFNDILYKFFSQPFKMPDTLDNYR
;
A
#
# COMPACT_ATOMS: atom_id res chain seq x y z
N GLY A 1 -3.79 9.29 0.36
CA GLY A 1 -2.54 9.82 -0.21
C GLY A 1 -2.79 10.94 -1.22
N SER A 2 -1.73 11.55 -1.69
CA SER A 2 -1.75 12.54 -2.76
C SER A 2 -0.48 12.43 -3.61
N VAL A 3 -0.44 13.07 -4.77
CA VAL A 3 0.77 13.16 -5.63
C VAL A 3 1.98 13.64 -4.83
N PHE A 4 1.78 14.53 -3.85
CA PHE A 4 2.84 15.00 -2.96
C PHE A 4 3.50 13.88 -2.14
N SER A 5 2.79 12.78 -1.86
CA SER A 5 3.35 11.64 -1.13
C SER A 5 4.47 10.93 -1.91
N ALA A 6 4.45 11.03 -3.24
CA ALA A 6 5.44 10.43 -4.15
C ALA A 6 6.51 11.42 -4.65
N ARG A 7 6.65 12.59 -4.02
CA ARG A 7 7.55 13.66 -4.48
C ARG A 7 9.03 13.25 -4.57
N GLU A 8 9.46 12.27 -3.79
CA GLU A 8 10.85 11.74 -3.82
C GLU A 8 11.01 10.62 -4.85
N GLN A 9 9.93 9.93 -5.22
CA GLN A 9 9.94 8.84 -6.18
C GLN A 9 9.79 9.35 -7.63
N ILE A 10 8.92 10.33 -7.87
CA ILE A 10 8.65 10.87 -9.21
C ILE A 10 9.94 11.32 -9.91
N PRO A 11 10.79 12.19 -9.33
CA PRO A 11 12.02 12.64 -9.99
C PRO A 11 12.98 11.51 -10.33
N PHE A 12 13.05 10.48 -9.46
CA PHE A 12 13.94 9.35 -9.63
C PHE A 12 13.51 8.42 -10.78
N PHE A 13 12.18 8.20 -10.91
CA PHE A 13 11.64 7.21 -11.84
C PHE A 13 11.22 7.79 -13.20
N LYS A 14 10.94 9.08 -13.33
CA LYS A 14 10.37 9.70 -14.54
C LYS A 14 11.22 9.51 -15.80
N ASP A 15 12.54 9.42 -15.65
CA ASP A 15 13.46 9.25 -16.77
C ASP A 15 13.70 7.76 -17.11
N LYS A 16 13.17 6.83 -16.31
CA LYS A 16 13.30 5.38 -16.44
C LYS A 16 11.99 4.70 -16.85
N TYR A 17 10.86 5.30 -16.46
CA TYR A 17 9.51 4.75 -16.66
C TYR A 17 8.51 5.85 -16.98
N LYS A 18 7.43 5.49 -17.68
CA LYS A 18 6.21 6.29 -17.67
C LYS A 18 5.58 6.17 -16.27
N VAL A 19 5.68 7.23 -15.48
CA VAL A 19 5.17 7.26 -14.09
C VAL A 19 3.73 7.75 -14.08
N ILE A 20 2.84 6.98 -13.45
CA ILE A 20 1.45 7.34 -13.20
C ILE A 20 1.25 7.36 -11.69
N VAL A 21 0.87 8.51 -11.15
CA VAL A 21 0.54 8.65 -9.73
C VAL A 21 -0.95 8.84 -9.59
N VAL A 22 -1.60 7.92 -8.85
CA VAL A 22 -3.05 7.92 -8.68
C VAL A 22 -3.40 8.54 -7.32
N GLU A 23 -4.27 9.53 -7.33
CA GLU A 23 -4.97 9.99 -6.14
C GLU A 23 -6.30 9.23 -6.07
N ASN A 24 -6.40 8.29 -5.12
CA ASN A 24 -7.58 7.46 -4.99
C ASN A 24 -8.82 8.29 -4.64
N ARG A 25 -10.02 7.74 -4.87
CA ARG A 25 -11.27 8.41 -4.50
C ARG A 25 -11.24 8.91 -3.06
N GLY A 26 -11.68 10.15 -2.85
CA GLY A 26 -11.64 10.83 -1.57
C GLY A 26 -10.26 11.31 -1.12
N GLN A 27 -9.19 11.08 -1.90
CA GLN A 27 -7.84 11.52 -1.59
C GLN A 27 -7.34 12.55 -2.61
N GLY A 28 -6.51 13.49 -2.13
CA GLY A 28 -5.95 14.54 -2.97
C GLY A 28 -7.04 15.39 -3.63
N LYS A 29 -7.01 15.46 -4.96
CA LYS A 29 -8.00 16.19 -5.77
C LYS A 29 -9.15 15.32 -6.28
N THR A 30 -9.10 14.01 -6.05
CA THR A 30 -10.13 13.08 -6.51
C THR A 30 -11.32 13.09 -5.55
N ASN A 31 -12.48 13.46 -6.08
CA ASN A 31 -13.72 13.51 -5.30
C ASN A 31 -14.20 12.11 -4.88
N ASN A 32 -15.03 12.09 -3.85
CA ASN A 32 -15.76 10.91 -3.42
C ASN A 32 -17.24 11.26 -3.25
N ASN A 33 -18.06 10.75 -4.15
CA ASN A 33 -19.50 11.01 -4.20
C ASN A 33 -20.35 9.90 -3.54
N ILE A 34 -19.69 8.92 -2.88
CA ILE A 34 -20.37 7.80 -2.23
C ILE A 34 -20.17 7.84 -0.71
N ASP A 35 -21.08 7.22 0.03
CA ASP A 35 -21.08 7.29 1.49
C ASP A 35 -20.09 6.31 2.13
N SER A 36 -19.84 5.17 1.52
CA SER A 36 -18.88 4.18 2.00
C SER A 36 -17.70 4.02 1.05
N LEU A 37 -16.51 3.81 1.61
CA LEU A 37 -15.28 3.54 0.88
C LEU A 37 -14.79 2.14 1.21
N THR A 38 -14.27 1.43 0.20
CA THR A 38 -13.51 0.20 0.39
C THR A 38 -12.24 0.23 -0.46
N TYR A 39 -11.22 -0.54 -0.07
CA TYR A 39 -10.01 -0.67 -0.87
C TYR A 39 -10.26 -1.45 -2.18
N ASP A 40 -11.27 -2.33 -2.20
CA ASP A 40 -11.71 -3.03 -3.41
C ASP A 40 -12.20 -2.05 -4.49
N MET A 41 -13.05 -1.08 -4.09
CA MET A 41 -13.50 -0.02 -5.01
C MET A 41 -12.35 0.81 -5.58
N MET A 42 -11.33 1.09 -4.74
CA MET A 42 -10.14 1.83 -5.19
C MET A 42 -9.29 0.99 -6.16
N ALA A 43 -9.21 -0.32 -5.95
CA ALA A 43 -8.54 -1.24 -6.89
C ALA A 43 -9.29 -1.33 -8.22
N ASP A 44 -10.63 -1.36 -8.18
CA ASP A 44 -11.49 -1.35 -9.39
C ASP A 44 -11.30 -0.04 -10.19
N ASP A 45 -11.18 1.11 -9.50
CA ASP A 45 -10.89 2.41 -10.14
C ASP A 45 -9.54 2.39 -10.87
N ILE A 46 -8.51 1.84 -10.23
CA ILE A 46 -7.17 1.77 -10.84
C ILE A 46 -7.18 0.80 -12.02
N ASN A 47 -7.86 -0.33 -11.93
CA ASN A 47 -8.02 -1.23 -13.07
C ASN A 47 -8.69 -0.51 -14.25
N SER A 48 -9.80 0.18 -14.01
CA SER A 48 -10.52 0.96 -15.03
C SER A 48 -9.65 2.07 -15.63
N LEU A 49 -8.84 2.74 -14.81
CA LEU A 49 -7.88 3.75 -15.30
C LEU A 49 -6.83 3.12 -16.21
N LEU A 50 -6.27 1.98 -15.88
CA LEU A 50 -5.30 1.27 -16.73
C LEU A 50 -5.93 0.84 -18.04
N GLU A 51 -7.19 0.40 -18.05
CA GLU A 51 -7.94 0.05 -19.26
C GLU A 51 -8.15 1.28 -20.15
N GLN A 52 -8.61 2.40 -19.59
CA GLN A 52 -8.80 3.65 -20.34
C GLN A 52 -7.49 4.21 -20.94
N LEU A 53 -6.37 3.96 -20.26
CA LEU A 53 -5.05 4.36 -20.74
C LEU A 53 -4.42 3.35 -21.72
N ASN A 54 -5.13 2.23 -22.04
CA ASN A 54 -4.63 1.12 -22.85
C ASN A 54 -3.32 0.53 -22.29
N ILE A 55 -3.24 0.36 -20.96
CA ILE A 55 -2.10 -0.24 -20.27
C ILE A 55 -2.46 -1.67 -19.89
N ASP A 56 -1.78 -2.63 -20.52
CA ASP A 56 -2.00 -4.05 -20.29
C ASP A 56 -1.51 -4.48 -18.90
N SER A 57 -0.32 -4.02 -18.51
CA SER A 57 0.25 -4.30 -17.20
C SER A 57 1.21 -3.21 -16.75
N ALA A 58 1.39 -3.09 -15.42
CA ALA A 58 2.26 -2.10 -14.81
C ALA A 58 3.10 -2.71 -13.67
N TYR A 59 4.25 -2.10 -13.40
CA TYR A 59 4.91 -2.18 -12.10
C TYR A 59 4.12 -1.33 -11.12
N VAL A 60 3.76 -1.88 -9.99
CA VAL A 60 2.93 -1.20 -8.99
C VAL A 60 3.75 -0.96 -7.73
N PHE A 61 3.75 0.27 -7.26
CA PHE A 61 4.27 0.62 -5.94
C PHE A 61 3.16 1.29 -5.13
N GLY A 62 2.98 0.85 -3.90
CA GLY A 62 2.06 1.47 -2.95
C GLY A 62 2.60 1.50 -1.53
N GLN A 63 2.22 2.54 -0.78
CA GLN A 63 2.48 2.66 0.65
C GLN A 63 1.16 2.66 1.41
N SER A 64 1.07 1.94 2.54
CA SER A 64 -0.10 1.92 3.41
C SER A 64 -1.37 1.57 2.61
N ASP A 65 -2.37 2.46 2.54
CA ASP A 65 -3.56 2.30 1.67
C ASP A 65 -3.18 1.85 0.24
N GLY A 66 -2.15 2.48 -0.34
CA GLY A 66 -1.67 2.13 -1.68
C GLY A 66 -1.11 0.71 -1.77
N ALA A 67 -0.49 0.23 -0.70
CA ALA A 67 0.02 -1.15 -0.63
C ALA A 67 -1.12 -2.17 -0.50
N ILE A 68 -2.15 -1.85 0.29
CA ILE A 68 -3.38 -2.66 0.40
C ILE A 68 -4.06 -2.77 -0.97
N ILE A 69 -4.24 -1.63 -1.64
CA ILE A 69 -4.83 -1.59 -3.00
C ILE A 69 -3.98 -2.41 -3.99
N GLY A 70 -2.65 -2.28 -3.92
CA GLY A 70 -1.73 -3.07 -4.74
C GLY A 70 -1.88 -4.58 -4.54
N LEU A 71 -2.03 -5.04 -3.29
CA LEU A 71 -2.30 -6.45 -2.98
C LEU A 71 -3.64 -6.90 -3.58
N ILE A 72 -4.71 -6.09 -3.42
CA ILE A 72 -6.02 -6.40 -3.99
C ILE A 72 -5.92 -6.47 -5.52
N MET A 73 -5.26 -5.53 -6.16
CA MET A 73 -5.03 -5.59 -7.61
C MET A 73 -4.28 -6.87 -8.02
N ALA A 74 -3.27 -7.28 -7.24
CA ALA A 74 -2.43 -8.42 -7.58
C ALA A 74 -3.20 -9.76 -7.57
N PHE A 75 -4.16 -9.96 -6.67
CA PHE A 75 -4.98 -11.18 -6.69
C PHE A 75 -6.25 -11.04 -7.54
N ARG A 76 -6.84 -9.84 -7.66
CA ARG A 76 -8.10 -9.62 -8.37
C ARG A 76 -7.90 -9.35 -9.86
N TYR A 77 -6.83 -8.65 -10.22
CA TYR A 77 -6.45 -8.30 -11.59
C TYR A 77 -5.03 -8.76 -11.93
N PRO A 78 -4.72 -10.08 -11.85
CA PRO A 78 -3.35 -10.59 -11.93
C PRO A 78 -2.63 -10.28 -13.24
N ARG A 79 -3.37 -10.03 -14.32
CA ARG A 79 -2.78 -9.60 -15.62
C ARG A 79 -2.34 -8.14 -15.63
N LYS A 80 -2.90 -7.30 -14.75
CA LYS A 80 -2.58 -5.86 -14.67
C LYS A 80 -1.35 -5.56 -13.82
N VAL A 81 -0.94 -6.50 -12.94
CA VAL A 81 0.21 -6.31 -12.05
C VAL A 81 1.39 -7.15 -12.52
N LYS A 82 2.40 -6.49 -13.06
CA LYS A 82 3.65 -7.15 -13.51
C LYS A 82 4.54 -7.52 -12.33
N MET A 83 4.76 -6.60 -11.42
CA MET A 83 5.41 -6.78 -10.12
C MET A 83 4.81 -5.75 -9.14
N LEU A 84 4.80 -6.06 -7.85
CA LEU A 84 4.28 -5.19 -6.80
C LEU A 84 5.34 -4.93 -5.72
N ALA A 85 5.59 -3.69 -5.39
CA ALA A 85 6.28 -3.31 -4.16
C ALA A 85 5.26 -2.72 -3.17
N ALA A 86 5.02 -3.42 -2.06
CA ALA A 86 4.04 -3.08 -1.04
C ALA A 86 4.74 -2.61 0.23
N MET A 87 4.77 -1.29 0.47
CA MET A 87 5.36 -0.70 1.67
C MET A 87 4.32 -0.57 2.77
N ALA A 88 4.58 -1.21 3.89
CA ALA A 88 3.74 -1.19 5.09
C ALA A 88 2.26 -1.53 4.81
N PRO A 89 1.97 -2.68 4.16
CA PRO A 89 0.61 -3.15 3.97
C PRO A 89 0.04 -3.73 5.26
N ASN A 90 -1.28 -3.64 5.43
CA ASN A 90 -2.00 -4.50 6.37
C ASN A 90 -3.13 -5.26 5.65
N THR A 91 -3.55 -6.39 6.23
CA THR A 91 -4.61 -7.24 5.66
C THR A 91 -5.89 -7.20 6.47
N ARG A 92 -5.84 -6.66 7.69
CA ARG A 92 -6.97 -6.51 8.61
C ARG A 92 -6.74 -5.34 9.57
N PRO A 93 -7.80 -4.73 10.11
CA PRO A 93 -7.71 -3.56 10.99
C PRO A 93 -7.86 -3.98 12.47
N ASP A 94 -6.94 -4.77 13.01
CA ASP A 94 -7.03 -5.26 14.38
C ASP A 94 -5.73 -5.06 15.19
N SER A 95 -5.82 -5.27 16.51
CA SER A 95 -4.73 -5.10 17.48
C SER A 95 -3.57 -6.09 17.30
N ALA A 96 -3.74 -7.17 16.55
CA ALA A 96 -2.64 -8.05 16.16
C ALA A 96 -1.77 -7.43 15.07
N VAL A 97 -2.28 -6.43 14.36
CA VAL A 97 -1.63 -5.72 13.26
C VAL A 97 -0.95 -4.45 13.72
N PHE A 98 -1.64 -3.64 14.52
CA PHE A 98 -1.17 -2.32 14.93
C PHE A 98 -0.60 -2.34 16.36
N TYR A 99 0.26 -1.37 16.65
CA TYR A 99 0.62 -1.06 18.03
C TYR A 99 -0.52 -0.25 18.68
N PRO A 100 -0.74 -0.41 20.00
CA PRO A 100 -1.84 0.27 20.70
C PRO A 100 -1.85 1.80 20.53
N GLU A 101 -0.67 2.41 20.45
CA GLU A 101 -0.52 3.85 20.26
C GLU A 101 -1.10 4.32 18.93
N ALA A 102 -1.02 3.48 17.89
CA ALA A 102 -1.60 3.79 16.57
C ALA A 102 -3.13 3.73 16.60
N GLU A 103 -3.69 2.72 17.30
CA GLU A 103 -5.14 2.57 17.49
C GLU A 103 -5.71 3.75 18.29
N ILE A 104 -5.10 4.10 19.44
CA ILE A 104 -5.47 5.26 20.25
C ILE A 104 -5.41 6.56 19.42
N GLY A 105 -4.33 6.71 18.63
CA GLY A 105 -4.17 7.86 17.74
C GLY A 105 -5.26 7.95 16.68
N GLN A 106 -5.69 6.81 16.13
CA GLN A 106 -6.79 6.75 15.16
C GLN A 106 -8.13 7.12 15.78
N ASP A 107 -8.46 6.55 16.94
CA ASP A 107 -9.71 6.85 17.66
C ASP A 107 -9.79 8.34 18.03
N ARG A 108 -8.68 8.91 18.50
CA ARG A 108 -8.59 10.36 18.77
C ARG A 108 -8.84 11.18 17.51
N ASN A 109 -8.26 10.79 16.36
CA ASN A 109 -8.48 11.49 15.09
C ASN A 109 -9.95 11.42 14.64
N ILE A 110 -10.62 10.29 14.85
CA ILE A 110 -12.04 10.12 14.56
C ILE A 110 -12.87 11.06 15.45
N ALA A 111 -12.62 11.07 16.76
CA ALA A 111 -13.34 11.94 17.71
C ALA A 111 -13.19 13.42 17.34
N LEU A 112 -11.97 13.91 17.12
CA LEU A 112 -11.70 15.29 16.70
C LEU A 112 -12.34 15.64 15.36
N THR A 113 -12.44 14.67 14.44
CA THR A 113 -13.07 14.90 13.14
C THR A 113 -14.59 15.00 13.28
N LEU A 114 -15.21 14.17 14.13
CA LEU A 114 -16.63 14.25 14.44
C LEU A 114 -17.00 15.59 15.10
N ASP A 115 -16.20 16.06 16.05
CA ASP A 115 -16.43 17.36 16.67
C ASP A 115 -16.30 18.53 15.68
N SER A 116 -15.33 18.44 14.76
CA SER A 116 -15.19 19.41 13.67
C SER A 116 -16.44 19.46 12.77
N ILE A 117 -17.04 18.30 12.47
CA ILE A 117 -18.29 18.23 11.69
C ILE A 117 -19.46 18.85 12.46
N LYS A 118 -19.61 18.57 13.77
CA LYS A 118 -20.63 19.17 14.61
C LYS A 118 -20.52 20.70 14.66
N MET A 119 -19.31 21.24 14.56
CA MET A 119 -19.05 22.69 14.47
C MET A 119 -19.25 23.26 13.05
N GLY A 120 -19.83 22.50 12.12
CA GLY A 120 -20.19 22.95 10.77
C GLY A 120 -19.10 22.79 9.70
N ASN A 121 -17.97 22.15 10.01
CA ASN A 121 -16.92 21.90 9.00
C ASN A 121 -17.27 20.70 8.11
N LEU A 122 -18.05 20.95 7.05
CA LEU A 122 -18.46 19.90 6.11
C LEU A 122 -17.29 19.28 5.33
N LYS A 123 -16.14 19.97 5.21
CA LYS A 123 -14.94 19.40 4.58
C LYS A 123 -14.36 18.23 5.39
N ALA A 124 -14.65 18.18 6.69
CA ALA A 124 -14.21 17.08 7.56
C ALA A 124 -14.99 15.77 7.30
N VAL A 125 -16.14 15.81 6.62
CA VAL A 125 -16.93 14.59 6.29
C VAL A 125 -16.11 13.59 5.47
N ASN A 126 -15.41 14.06 4.43
CA ASN A 126 -14.57 13.16 3.63
C ASN A 126 -13.40 12.59 4.44
N LYS A 127 -12.80 13.39 5.33
CA LYS A 127 -11.76 12.89 6.26
C LYS A 127 -12.30 11.78 7.15
N LEU A 128 -13.53 11.92 7.66
CA LEU A 128 -14.18 10.88 8.46
C LEU A 128 -14.37 9.59 7.66
N LYS A 129 -14.82 9.69 6.41
CA LYS A 129 -14.96 8.49 5.53
C LYS A 129 -13.64 7.74 5.37
N LEU A 130 -12.53 8.45 5.18
CA LEU A 130 -11.20 7.85 5.08
C LEU A 130 -10.72 7.24 6.41
N LEU A 131 -10.99 7.87 7.54
CA LEU A 131 -10.68 7.32 8.86
C LEU A 131 -11.50 6.05 9.14
N ARG A 132 -12.79 6.03 8.73
CA ARG A 132 -13.65 4.85 8.83
C ARG A 132 -13.21 3.72 7.89
N LEU A 133 -12.72 4.04 6.68
CA LEU A 133 -12.09 3.07 5.80
C LEU A 133 -10.96 2.32 6.52
N MET A 134 -10.02 3.05 7.14
CA MET A 134 -8.90 2.45 7.88
C MET A 134 -9.35 1.69 9.14
N GLN A 135 -10.46 2.10 9.78
CA GLN A 135 -10.99 1.47 10.98
C GLN A 135 -11.65 0.13 10.70
N TYR A 136 -12.29 -0.01 9.54
CA TYR A 136 -13.11 -1.18 9.22
C TYR A 136 -12.54 -2.07 8.12
N HIS A 137 -11.52 -1.63 7.41
CA HIS A 137 -10.91 -2.33 6.27
C HIS A 137 -9.37 -2.34 6.37
N PRO A 138 -8.69 -3.22 5.64
CA PRO A 138 -9.19 -4.27 4.74
C PRO A 138 -9.60 -5.56 5.46
N HIS A 139 -10.09 -6.54 4.66
CA HIS A 139 -10.30 -7.93 5.08
C HIS A 139 -9.71 -8.87 4.02
N ILE A 140 -8.39 -8.89 3.89
CA ILE A 140 -7.67 -9.73 2.93
C ILE A 140 -7.27 -11.03 3.63
N THR A 141 -7.69 -12.17 3.05
CA THR A 141 -7.38 -13.48 3.62
C THR A 141 -6.03 -14.04 3.14
N LYS A 142 -5.50 -15.03 3.86
CA LYS A 142 -4.28 -15.73 3.43
C LYS A 142 -4.47 -16.49 2.11
N GLU A 143 -5.64 -17.00 1.89
CA GLU A 143 -6.02 -17.69 0.65
C GLU A 143 -5.97 -16.71 -0.53
N GLN A 144 -6.49 -15.49 -0.38
CA GLN A 144 -6.39 -14.46 -1.41
C GLN A 144 -4.92 -14.10 -1.69
N LEU A 145 -4.10 -13.90 -0.65
CA LEU A 145 -2.67 -13.63 -0.81
C LEU A 145 -1.95 -14.78 -1.53
N SER A 146 -2.30 -16.04 -1.25
CA SER A 146 -1.69 -17.21 -1.87
C SER A 146 -1.99 -17.34 -3.37
N THR A 147 -3.03 -16.67 -3.88
CA THR A 147 -3.35 -16.64 -5.32
C THR A 147 -2.53 -15.63 -6.11
N ILE A 148 -1.77 -14.74 -5.46
CA ILE A 148 -0.95 -13.72 -6.12
C ILE A 148 0.15 -14.40 -6.95
N LYS A 149 0.15 -14.15 -8.26
CA LYS A 149 1.11 -14.71 -9.22
C LYS A 149 2.30 -13.80 -9.50
N ALA A 150 2.09 -12.49 -9.36
CA ALA A 150 3.12 -11.48 -9.58
C ALA A 150 4.19 -11.57 -8.47
N PRO A 151 5.46 -11.29 -8.76
CA PRO A 151 6.47 -11.07 -7.74
C PRO A 151 6.09 -9.88 -6.85
N VAL A 152 6.24 -10.05 -5.53
CA VAL A 152 5.91 -9.01 -4.53
C VAL A 152 7.11 -8.74 -3.64
N LEU A 153 7.51 -7.48 -3.55
CA LEU A 153 8.43 -6.99 -2.52
C LEU A 153 7.59 -6.42 -1.35
N VAL A 154 7.54 -7.16 -0.25
CA VAL A 154 6.87 -6.71 0.99
C VAL A 154 7.89 -5.91 1.80
N MET A 155 7.56 -4.65 2.10
CA MET A 155 8.50 -3.72 2.77
C MET A 155 7.90 -3.15 4.05
N SER A 156 8.77 -2.82 5.00
CA SER A 156 8.41 -2.08 6.24
C SER A 156 9.61 -1.31 6.76
N GLY A 157 9.38 -0.28 7.57
CA GLY A 157 10.39 0.22 8.49
C GLY A 157 10.48 -0.69 9.73
N ASP A 158 11.63 -0.72 10.40
CA ASP A 158 11.78 -1.47 11.67
C ASP A 158 11.10 -0.77 12.86
N ARG A 159 10.66 0.47 12.66
CA ARG A 159 9.92 1.33 13.62
C ARG A 159 8.57 1.76 13.05
N ASP A 160 7.90 0.86 12.35
CA ASP A 160 6.59 1.12 11.74
C ASP A 160 5.45 1.01 12.77
N VAL A 161 4.30 1.61 12.47
CA VAL A 161 3.05 1.46 13.25
C VAL A 161 2.41 0.08 13.06
N ILE A 162 2.75 -0.59 11.97
CA ILE A 162 2.34 -1.97 11.67
C ILE A 162 3.39 -2.91 12.27
N ARG A 163 2.93 -3.91 13.03
CA ARG A 163 3.81 -4.90 13.65
C ARG A 163 4.59 -5.68 12.60
N LEU A 164 5.88 -5.84 12.82
CA LEU A 164 6.74 -6.61 11.91
C LEU A 164 6.27 -8.07 11.77
N SER A 165 5.69 -8.66 12.82
CA SER A 165 5.08 -9.98 12.76
C SER A 165 4.00 -10.09 11.69
N HIS A 166 3.17 -9.04 11.52
CA HIS A 166 2.16 -8.99 10.49
C HIS A 166 2.76 -8.84 9.06
N ILE A 167 3.81 -8.04 8.93
CA ILE A 167 4.57 -7.93 7.66
C ILE A 167 5.15 -9.29 7.25
N ILE A 168 5.70 -10.05 8.20
CA ILE A 168 6.21 -11.42 7.98
C ILE A 168 5.07 -12.38 7.62
N GLU A 169 3.89 -12.23 8.23
CA GLU A 169 2.70 -13.02 7.89
C GLU A 169 2.31 -12.82 6.41
N ILE A 170 2.27 -11.57 5.93
CA ILE A 170 1.97 -11.24 4.53
C ILE A 170 3.06 -11.82 3.59
N PHE A 171 4.33 -11.60 3.93
CA PHE A 171 5.46 -12.13 3.17
C PHE A 171 5.36 -13.65 2.98
N ARG A 172 5.05 -14.39 4.06
CA ARG A 172 4.95 -15.86 4.03
C ARG A 172 3.72 -16.38 3.27
N ALA A 173 2.65 -15.57 3.19
CA ALA A 173 1.42 -15.95 2.51
C ALA A 173 1.50 -15.80 0.99
N ILE A 174 2.44 -15.02 0.46
CA ILE A 174 2.57 -14.74 -0.99
C ILE A 174 3.67 -15.64 -1.59
N PRO A 175 3.34 -16.52 -2.58
CA PRO A 175 4.27 -17.51 -3.09
C PRO A 175 5.56 -16.95 -3.70
N LYS A 176 5.48 -15.81 -4.38
CA LYS A 176 6.62 -15.13 -5.02
C LYS A 176 6.91 -13.82 -4.31
N SER A 177 7.37 -13.87 -3.07
CA SER A 177 7.64 -12.69 -2.27
C SER A 177 9.10 -12.55 -1.87
N GLN A 178 9.52 -11.32 -1.69
CA GLN A 178 10.76 -10.91 -1.03
C GLN A 178 10.42 -9.98 0.11
N LEU A 179 11.21 -9.99 1.19
CA LEU A 179 11.04 -9.13 2.36
C LEU A 179 12.17 -8.11 2.45
N CYS A 180 11.81 -6.85 2.66
CA CYS A 180 12.76 -5.77 2.95
C CYS A 180 12.32 -5.00 4.19
N VAL A 181 13.08 -5.10 5.28
CA VAL A 181 12.90 -4.27 6.47
C VAL A 181 13.97 -3.19 6.46
N MET A 182 13.56 -1.94 6.40
CA MET A 182 14.46 -0.79 6.34
C MET A 182 14.90 -0.36 7.74
N PRO A 183 16.19 -0.42 8.06
CA PRO A 183 16.69 -0.09 9.40
C PRO A 183 16.51 1.41 9.69
N GLY A 184 16.20 1.72 10.97
CA GLY A 184 16.03 3.09 11.46
C GLY A 184 14.90 3.85 10.79
N SER A 185 13.92 3.16 10.21
CA SER A 185 12.85 3.77 9.42
C SER A 185 11.47 3.51 10.02
N THR A 186 10.59 4.50 9.89
CA THR A 186 9.19 4.42 10.32
C THR A 186 8.25 4.12 9.14
N HIS A 187 6.95 4.29 9.34
CA HIS A 187 5.92 4.25 8.27
C HIS A 187 6.23 5.21 7.10
N GLY A 188 7.10 6.18 7.30
CA GLY A 188 7.55 7.17 6.31
C GLY A 188 8.86 6.84 5.60
N ALA A 189 9.34 5.60 5.60
CA ALA A 189 10.64 5.18 5.06
C ALA A 189 10.93 5.69 3.65
N LEU A 190 9.91 5.74 2.76
CA LEU A 190 10.05 6.24 1.39
C LEU A 190 10.48 7.72 1.30
N ARG A 191 10.37 8.48 2.38
CA ARG A 191 10.80 9.89 2.48
C ARG A 191 12.02 10.05 3.39
N GLN A 192 12.09 9.28 4.48
CA GLN A 192 13.19 9.36 5.45
C GLN A 192 14.51 8.90 4.84
N ASN A 193 14.47 7.85 4.03
CA ASN A 193 15.62 7.23 3.36
C ASN A 193 15.37 7.10 1.85
N ALA A 194 14.92 8.18 1.20
CA ALA A 194 14.41 8.15 -0.16
C ALA A 194 15.41 7.57 -1.17
N ALA A 195 16.69 7.89 -1.07
CA ALA A 195 17.71 7.37 -1.98
C ALA A 195 17.80 5.84 -1.92
N VAL A 196 18.00 5.27 -0.72
CA VAL A 196 18.08 3.82 -0.51
C VAL A 196 16.75 3.15 -0.89
N PHE A 197 15.63 3.76 -0.52
CA PHE A 197 14.30 3.25 -0.86
C PHE A 197 14.10 3.15 -2.38
N ASN A 198 14.44 4.21 -3.11
CA ASN A 198 14.29 4.26 -4.56
C ASN A 198 15.23 3.26 -5.27
N ASP A 199 16.45 3.09 -4.78
CA ASP A 199 17.41 2.10 -5.31
C ASP A 199 16.91 0.66 -5.13
N ILE A 200 16.34 0.34 -3.97
CA ILE A 200 15.71 -0.96 -3.71
C ILE A 200 14.54 -1.21 -4.68
N LEU A 201 13.63 -0.24 -4.84
CA LEU A 201 12.52 -0.34 -5.78
C LEU A 201 13.02 -0.53 -7.22
N TYR A 202 14.00 0.28 -7.64
CA TYR A 202 14.55 0.20 -8.99
C TYR A 202 15.19 -1.16 -9.25
N LYS A 203 16.00 -1.66 -8.33
CA LYS A 203 16.61 -2.98 -8.42
C LYS A 203 15.54 -4.08 -8.52
N PHE A 204 14.49 -4.01 -7.71
CA PHE A 204 13.40 -4.97 -7.74
C PHE A 204 12.66 -4.96 -9.08
N PHE A 205 12.32 -3.80 -9.64
CA PHE A 205 11.56 -3.71 -10.88
C PHE A 205 12.37 -3.90 -12.15
N SER A 206 13.70 -3.66 -12.14
CA SER A 206 14.55 -3.70 -13.33
C SER A 206 15.26 -5.03 -13.53
N GLN A 207 15.32 -5.89 -12.52
CA GLN A 207 16.02 -7.17 -12.59
C GLN A 207 15.05 -8.36 -12.67
N PRO A 208 15.45 -9.48 -13.29
CA PRO A 208 14.69 -10.71 -13.22
C PRO A 208 14.45 -11.12 -11.76
N PHE A 209 13.20 -11.44 -11.44
CA PHE A 209 12.86 -11.92 -10.10
C PHE A 209 13.54 -13.26 -9.80
N LYS A 210 14.18 -13.37 -8.64
CA LYS A 210 14.84 -14.58 -8.16
C LYS A 210 14.46 -14.85 -6.71
N MET A 211 14.30 -16.11 -6.36
CA MET A 211 14.12 -16.61 -4.99
C MET A 211 15.20 -17.65 -4.70
N PRO A 212 16.46 -17.23 -4.47
CA PRO A 212 17.50 -18.19 -4.09
C PRO A 212 17.19 -18.74 -2.69
N ASP A 213 17.28 -20.06 -2.54
CA ASP A 213 17.16 -20.72 -1.25
C ASP A 213 18.50 -21.43 -0.93
N THR A 214 19.13 -21.03 0.16
CA THR A 214 20.38 -21.65 0.61
C THR A 214 20.20 -23.15 0.89
N LEU A 215 18.99 -23.56 1.29
CA LEU A 215 18.70 -24.97 1.56
C LEU A 215 18.79 -25.85 0.30
N ASP A 216 18.71 -25.27 -0.91
CA ASP A 216 18.90 -26.02 -2.16
C ASP A 216 20.31 -26.63 -2.25
N ASN A 217 21.29 -26.05 -1.52
CA ASN A 217 22.64 -26.58 -1.44
C ASN A 217 22.77 -27.81 -0.51
N TYR A 218 21.71 -28.14 0.25
CA TYR A 218 21.67 -29.22 1.24
C TYR A 218 20.67 -30.33 0.88
N ARG A 219 19.97 -30.18 -0.24
CA ARG A 219 19.03 -31.17 -0.79
C ARG A 219 19.67 -31.98 -1.88
#